data_59a49ad3f9d68b473139ecda034a46c1
#
_entry.id   59a49ad3f9d68b473139ecda034a46c1
#
_cell.length_a   1.000
_cell.length_b   1.000
_cell.length_c   1.000
_cell.angle_alpha   90.00
_cell.angle_beta   90.00
_cell.angle_gamma   90.00
#
_symmetry.space_group_name_H-M   'P 1'
#
loop_
_entity.id
_entity.type
_entity.pdbx_description
1 polymer ?
#
loop_
_entity_poly.entity_id
_entity_poly.type
_entity_poly.pdbx_seq_one_letter_code
_entity_poly.pdbx_strand_id
1 'polypeptide(L)'
;MKLTKEEKSWILYDCGNSAYSLAITTALFPIVFGMFDGVDGMDYGYYASLASVIIALISPILGTFADYKDKKKRFFLFFSLVGIFSTLGLAFIAPSSGQWLLLIIIYILSSVGFAGANIFYDSFLVDVTNDERMDKISTSGYAFGYISSVIPFGISLAVIFFMGMDLALGYQIGFVITALWWGLLTIPMVKDVHQRHYVEPVPNPISSSFKRLASTFSEIKSYKIVVIFLIAYFFYIDGVSTIIKMVVPYATSILGSEALDTFMLLAILLVIQIIAFPFALLYGTLAKKYSTRFMIIVGIVTYIMAC
;
A
#
# COMPACT_ATOMS: atom_id res chain seq x y z
N MET A 1 -22.37 -12.30 -12.12
CA MET A 1 -21.26 -12.87 -12.89
C MET A 1 -20.28 -13.49 -11.88
N LYS A 2 -19.95 -14.78 -12.01
CA LYS A 2 -19.03 -15.44 -11.07
C LYS A 2 -17.59 -14.98 -11.32
N LEU A 3 -16.83 -14.74 -10.24
CA LEU A 3 -15.40 -14.47 -10.29
C LEU A 3 -14.64 -15.76 -10.64
N THR A 4 -13.62 -15.66 -11.47
CA THR A 4 -12.68 -16.77 -11.71
C THR A 4 -11.84 -17.03 -10.46
N LYS A 5 -11.10 -18.14 -10.43
CA LYS A 5 -10.22 -18.45 -9.32
C LYS A 5 -9.06 -17.45 -9.22
N GLU A 6 -8.50 -17.06 -10.36
CA GLU A 6 -7.41 -16.09 -10.46
C GLU A 6 -7.86 -14.69 -10.01
N GLU A 7 -9.05 -14.24 -10.45
CA GLU A 7 -9.64 -12.96 -10.03
C GLU A 7 -9.86 -12.92 -8.50
N LYS A 8 -10.36 -14.00 -7.92
CA LYS A 8 -10.52 -14.09 -6.46
C LYS A 8 -9.18 -14.03 -5.73
N SER A 9 -8.18 -14.72 -6.23
CA SER A 9 -6.84 -14.76 -5.60
C SER A 9 -6.15 -13.41 -5.69
N TRP A 10 -6.36 -12.68 -6.78
CA TRP A 10 -5.88 -11.30 -6.95
C TRP A 10 -6.57 -10.35 -5.95
N ILE A 11 -7.90 -10.41 -5.82
CA ILE A 11 -8.67 -9.62 -4.84
C ILE A 11 -8.26 -9.97 -3.39
N LEU A 12 -8.03 -11.25 -3.08
CA LEU A 12 -7.60 -11.66 -1.75
C LEU A 12 -6.22 -11.11 -1.37
N TYR A 13 -5.31 -10.97 -2.32
CA TYR A 13 -4.04 -10.31 -2.05
C TYR A 13 -4.25 -8.84 -1.66
N ASP A 14 -5.15 -8.13 -2.35
CA ASP A 14 -5.48 -6.74 -2.00
C ASP A 14 -6.08 -6.62 -0.59
N CYS A 15 -6.87 -7.61 -0.18
CA CYS A 15 -7.35 -7.72 1.20
C CYS A 15 -6.20 -7.82 2.23
N GLY A 16 -5.13 -8.53 1.90
CA GLY A 16 -3.95 -8.65 2.76
C GLY A 16 -3.12 -7.36 2.80
N ASN A 17 -2.87 -6.84 1.63
CA ASN A 17 -2.07 -5.65 1.38
C ASN A 17 -2.70 -4.38 1.97
N SER A 18 -4.02 -4.20 1.84
CA SER A 18 -4.73 -3.06 2.42
C SER A 18 -4.63 -3.00 3.95
N ALA A 19 -4.54 -4.17 4.61
CA ALA A 19 -4.30 -4.22 6.05
C ALA A 19 -2.94 -3.62 6.44
N TYR A 20 -1.89 -3.85 5.63
CA TYR A 20 -0.59 -3.21 5.84
C TYR A 20 -0.69 -1.68 5.72
N SER A 21 -1.33 -1.19 4.67
CA SER A 21 -1.50 0.25 4.46
C SER A 21 -2.19 0.92 5.65
N LEU A 22 -3.29 0.34 6.14
CA LEU A 22 -4.03 0.86 7.28
C LEU A 22 -3.24 0.74 8.59
N ALA A 23 -2.82 -0.48 8.94
CA ALA A 23 -2.24 -0.74 10.25
C ALA A 23 -0.81 -0.22 10.37
N ILE A 24 0.05 -0.49 9.38
CA ILE A 24 1.47 -0.14 9.49
C ILE A 24 1.70 1.29 9.02
N THR A 25 1.33 1.62 7.78
CA THR A 25 1.69 2.92 7.21
C THR A 25 0.92 4.08 7.86
N THR A 26 -0.37 3.88 8.17
CA THR A 26 -1.24 4.97 8.61
C THR A 26 -1.35 5.07 10.13
N ALA A 27 -1.49 3.93 10.84
CA ALA A 27 -1.93 3.94 12.23
C ALA A 27 -0.84 3.58 13.24
N LEU A 28 -0.44 2.29 13.30
CA LEU A 28 0.32 1.77 14.44
C LEU A 28 1.79 2.19 14.43
N PHE A 29 2.46 2.18 13.27
CA PHE A 29 3.88 2.49 13.21
C PHE A 29 4.19 3.94 13.61
N PRO A 30 3.48 4.98 13.11
CA PRO A 30 3.73 6.35 13.54
C PRO A 30 3.58 6.53 15.06
N ILE A 31 2.61 5.87 15.69
CA ILE A 31 2.40 5.92 17.14
C ILE A 31 3.58 5.26 17.86
N VAL A 32 3.97 4.04 17.49
CA VAL A 32 5.10 3.34 18.12
C VAL A 32 6.40 4.11 17.95
N PHE A 33 6.62 4.73 16.79
CA PHE A 33 7.80 5.54 16.54
C PHE A 33 7.86 6.74 17.50
N GLY A 34 6.73 7.42 17.71
CA GLY A 34 6.63 8.53 18.68
C GLY A 34 6.77 8.13 20.14
N MET A 35 6.76 6.82 20.49
CA MET A 35 7.03 6.34 21.86
C MET A 35 8.53 6.23 22.19
N PHE A 36 9.41 6.41 21.21
CA PHE A 36 10.86 6.38 21.45
C PHE A 36 11.37 7.71 21.98
N ASP A 37 12.23 7.68 22.99
CA ASP A 37 12.88 8.87 23.53
C ASP A 37 13.76 9.56 22.47
N GLY A 38 13.66 10.87 22.38
CA GLY A 38 14.49 11.70 21.52
C GLY A 38 14.07 11.75 20.05
N VAL A 39 12.90 11.21 19.70
CA VAL A 39 12.31 11.35 18.34
C VAL A 39 10.94 12.02 18.43
N ASP A 40 10.62 12.82 17.42
CA ASP A 40 9.28 13.37 17.25
C ASP A 40 8.48 12.43 16.32
N GLY A 41 7.23 12.15 16.69
CA GLY A 41 6.32 11.37 15.85
C GLY A 41 6.16 11.94 14.44
N MET A 42 6.31 13.26 14.26
CA MET A 42 6.30 13.93 12.96
C MET A 42 7.52 13.59 12.09
N ASP A 43 8.65 13.21 12.68
CA ASP A 43 9.85 12.78 11.94
C ASP A 43 9.60 11.51 11.11
N TYR A 44 8.57 10.75 11.44
CA TYR A 44 8.09 9.64 10.62
C TYR A 44 7.93 10.04 9.14
N GLY A 45 7.42 11.25 8.86
CA GLY A 45 7.22 11.76 7.52
C GLY A 45 8.49 11.76 6.67
N TYR A 46 9.65 12.11 7.25
CA TYR A 46 10.94 12.07 6.54
C TYR A 46 11.33 10.65 6.13
N TYR A 47 11.16 9.68 7.01
CA TYR A 47 11.52 8.29 6.74
C TYR A 47 10.54 7.62 5.78
N ALA A 48 9.25 7.93 5.88
CA ALA A 48 8.24 7.50 4.92
C ALA A 48 8.51 8.07 3.51
N SER A 49 8.98 9.31 3.44
CA SER A 49 9.42 9.94 2.19
C SER A 49 10.67 9.29 1.63
N LEU A 50 11.65 8.97 2.48
CA LEU A 50 12.86 8.26 2.07
C LEU A 50 12.53 6.90 1.45
N ALA A 51 11.66 6.10 2.09
CA ALA A 51 11.19 4.83 1.54
C ALA A 51 10.52 5.02 0.17
N SER A 52 9.71 6.07 0.01
CA SER A 52 9.05 6.40 -1.26
C SER A 52 10.03 6.79 -2.36
N VAL A 53 11.09 7.54 -2.03
CA VAL A 53 12.17 7.89 -2.99
C VAL A 53 12.93 6.65 -3.42
N ILE A 54 13.28 5.76 -2.50
CA ILE A 54 13.98 4.50 -2.82
C ILE A 54 13.16 3.69 -3.83
N ILE A 55 11.86 3.49 -3.56
CA ILE A 55 11.03 2.71 -4.48
C ILE A 55 10.81 3.42 -5.81
N ALA A 56 10.65 4.74 -5.83
CA ALA A 56 10.50 5.52 -7.05
C ALA A 56 11.73 5.41 -7.98
N LEU A 57 12.93 5.34 -7.43
CA LEU A 57 14.17 5.15 -8.21
C LEU A 57 14.30 3.72 -8.75
N ILE A 58 13.83 2.72 -8.01
CA ILE A 58 13.97 1.31 -8.37
C ILE A 58 12.81 0.83 -9.27
N SER A 59 11.61 1.39 -9.10
CA SER A 59 10.39 0.92 -9.77
C SER A 59 10.45 0.86 -11.30
N PRO A 60 11.05 1.83 -12.04
CA PRO A 60 11.14 1.72 -13.48
C PRO A 60 12.02 0.55 -13.94
N ILE A 61 13.08 0.27 -13.18
CA ILE A 61 13.97 -0.86 -13.44
C ILE A 61 13.24 -2.17 -13.16
N LEU A 62 12.55 -2.27 -12.02
CA LEU A 62 11.77 -3.44 -11.65
C LEU A 62 10.65 -3.73 -12.66
N GLY A 63 9.96 -2.70 -13.15
CA GLY A 63 8.92 -2.84 -14.16
C GLY A 63 9.43 -3.49 -15.44
N THR A 64 10.58 -3.07 -15.95
CA THR A 64 11.17 -3.67 -17.16
C THR A 64 11.61 -5.13 -16.97
N PHE A 65 12.05 -5.49 -15.76
CA PHE A 65 12.37 -6.88 -15.42
C PHE A 65 11.12 -7.74 -15.24
N ALA A 66 10.03 -7.15 -14.75
CA ALA A 66 8.76 -7.85 -14.59
C ALA A 66 8.19 -8.36 -15.92
N ASP A 67 8.47 -7.68 -17.02
CA ASP A 67 7.96 -8.04 -18.34
C ASP A 67 8.56 -9.36 -18.87
N TYR A 68 9.73 -9.78 -18.38
CA TYR A 68 10.33 -11.03 -18.82
C TYR A 68 9.57 -12.26 -18.29
N LYS A 69 9.57 -13.32 -19.08
CA LYS A 69 8.93 -14.60 -18.76
C LYS A 69 9.34 -15.11 -17.35
N ASP A 70 8.37 -15.51 -16.56
CA ASP A 70 8.51 -16.08 -15.22
C ASP A 70 9.19 -15.15 -14.18
N LYS A 71 9.44 -13.89 -14.51
CA LYS A 71 10.09 -12.95 -13.58
C LYS A 71 9.10 -12.23 -12.69
N LYS A 72 7.95 -11.83 -13.23
CA LYS A 72 6.90 -11.08 -12.51
C LYS A 72 6.54 -11.74 -11.16
N LYS A 73 6.23 -13.05 -11.18
CA LYS A 73 5.84 -13.79 -9.98
C LYS A 73 6.98 -13.94 -8.97
N ARG A 74 8.22 -14.12 -9.43
CA ARG A 74 9.39 -14.25 -8.55
C ARG A 74 9.67 -12.94 -7.83
N PHE A 75 9.65 -11.82 -8.53
CA PHE A 75 9.83 -10.50 -7.92
C PHE A 75 8.68 -10.15 -6.99
N PHE A 76 7.43 -10.40 -7.39
CA PHE A 76 6.27 -10.26 -6.52
C PHE A 76 6.47 -11.00 -5.19
N LEU A 77 6.83 -12.30 -5.25
CA LEU A 77 7.05 -13.10 -4.06
C LEU A 77 8.22 -12.58 -3.22
N PHE A 78 9.33 -12.20 -3.85
CA PHE A 78 10.50 -11.65 -3.15
C PHE A 78 10.13 -10.39 -2.36
N PHE A 79 9.49 -9.41 -3.00
CA PHE A 79 9.11 -8.17 -2.33
C PHE A 79 8.02 -8.39 -1.28
N SER A 80 7.05 -9.26 -1.54
CA SER A 80 6.05 -9.64 -0.53
C SER A 80 6.69 -10.26 0.71
N LEU A 81 7.63 -11.18 0.54
CA LEU A 81 8.34 -11.80 1.66
C LEU A 81 9.21 -10.78 2.42
N VAL A 82 9.95 -9.93 1.72
CA VAL A 82 10.71 -8.83 2.35
C VAL A 82 9.76 -7.96 3.18
N GLY A 83 8.64 -7.53 2.61
CA GLY A 83 7.65 -6.71 3.32
C GLY A 83 7.07 -7.42 4.55
N ILE A 84 6.60 -8.66 4.39
CA ILE A 84 5.97 -9.44 5.46
C ILE A 84 6.95 -9.71 6.60
N PHE A 85 8.16 -10.20 6.30
CA PHE A 85 9.15 -10.51 7.33
C PHE A 85 9.70 -9.25 8.01
N SER A 86 9.87 -8.14 7.28
CA SER A 86 10.25 -6.86 7.88
C SER A 86 9.13 -6.33 8.78
N THR A 87 7.85 -6.44 8.36
CA THR A 87 6.71 -6.08 9.22
C THR A 87 6.68 -6.91 10.51
N LEU A 88 6.93 -8.21 10.40
CA LEU A 88 7.07 -9.08 11.56
C LEU A 88 8.26 -8.66 12.43
N GLY A 89 9.38 -8.26 11.81
CA GLY A 89 10.58 -7.77 12.50
C GLY A 89 10.33 -6.53 13.36
N LEU A 90 9.43 -5.63 12.95
CA LEU A 90 9.05 -4.45 13.73
C LEU A 90 8.54 -4.82 15.15
N ALA A 91 7.89 -5.98 15.28
CA ALA A 91 7.34 -6.44 16.54
C ALA A 91 8.39 -6.76 17.62
N PHE A 92 9.65 -6.96 17.22
CA PHE A 92 10.72 -7.32 18.15
C PHE A 92 11.54 -6.13 18.66
N ILE A 93 11.20 -4.91 18.24
CA ILE A 93 11.91 -3.69 18.66
C ILE A 93 10.99 -2.88 19.56
N ALA A 94 11.26 -2.92 20.87
CA ALA A 94 10.50 -2.17 21.85
C ALA A 94 11.07 -0.74 22.00
N PRO A 95 10.23 0.27 22.28
CA PRO A 95 10.69 1.63 22.58
C PRO A 95 11.71 1.70 23.70
N SER A 96 11.57 0.87 24.74
CA SER A 96 12.50 0.75 25.86
C SER A 96 13.93 0.33 25.47
N SER A 97 14.12 -0.22 24.28
CA SER A 97 15.46 -0.58 23.78
C SER A 97 16.28 0.63 23.31
N GLY A 98 15.66 1.77 23.04
CA GLY A 98 16.28 2.96 22.44
C GLY A 98 16.73 2.77 20.98
N GLN A 99 16.42 1.64 20.36
CA GLN A 99 16.88 1.28 19.00
C GLN A 99 15.97 1.84 17.90
N TRP A 100 15.60 3.10 17.98
CA TRP A 100 14.71 3.74 17.00
C TRP A 100 15.29 3.71 15.58
N LEU A 101 16.62 3.80 15.42
CA LEU A 101 17.26 3.73 14.10
C LEU A 101 17.09 2.35 13.47
N LEU A 102 17.20 1.27 14.24
CA LEU A 102 16.94 -0.09 13.77
C LEU A 102 15.48 -0.26 13.37
N LEU A 103 14.55 0.28 14.15
CA LEU A 103 13.12 0.27 13.85
C LEU A 103 12.86 0.94 12.49
N ILE A 104 13.46 2.12 12.24
CA ILE A 104 13.31 2.85 10.97
C ILE A 104 13.91 2.07 9.79
N ILE A 105 15.07 1.46 9.95
CA ILE A 105 15.67 0.65 8.87
C ILE A 105 14.73 -0.50 8.49
N ILE A 106 14.18 -1.20 9.48
CA ILE A 106 13.23 -2.31 9.24
C ILE A 106 11.92 -1.78 8.63
N TYR A 107 11.43 -0.61 9.06
CA TYR A 107 10.27 0.03 8.46
C TYR A 107 10.49 0.39 6.99
N ILE A 108 11.65 0.97 6.65
CA ILE A 108 12.01 1.28 5.26
C ILE A 108 12.03 0.00 4.42
N LEU A 109 12.62 -1.09 4.92
CA LEU A 109 12.63 -2.39 4.23
C LEU A 109 11.21 -2.92 4.06
N SER A 110 10.36 -2.82 5.09
CA SER A 110 8.96 -3.21 5.04
C SER A 110 8.18 -2.40 3.99
N SER A 111 8.36 -1.09 3.97
CA SER A 111 7.72 -0.18 3.01
C SER A 111 8.18 -0.41 1.58
N VAL A 112 9.47 -0.65 1.36
CA VAL A 112 10.02 -0.99 0.04
C VAL A 112 9.50 -2.36 -0.40
N GLY A 113 9.41 -3.33 0.50
CA GLY A 113 8.80 -4.64 0.24
C GLY A 113 7.34 -4.52 -0.18
N PHE A 114 6.55 -3.74 0.56
CA PHE A 114 5.15 -3.46 0.26
C PHE A 114 4.97 -2.77 -1.09
N ALA A 115 5.65 -1.67 -1.32
CA ALA A 115 5.51 -0.91 -2.56
C ALA A 115 6.07 -1.68 -3.77
N GLY A 116 7.18 -2.41 -3.59
CA GLY A 116 7.73 -3.29 -4.63
C GLY A 116 6.77 -4.42 -5.00
N ALA A 117 6.14 -5.06 -4.03
CA ALA A 117 5.12 -6.08 -4.28
C ALA A 117 3.92 -5.52 -5.06
N ASN A 118 3.50 -4.28 -4.75
CA ASN A 118 2.38 -3.63 -5.43
C ASN A 118 2.65 -3.35 -6.91
N ILE A 119 3.87 -2.98 -7.30
CA ILE A 119 4.25 -2.81 -8.70
C ILE A 119 3.91 -4.07 -9.51
N PHE A 120 4.26 -5.25 -8.97
CA PHE A 120 4.00 -6.52 -9.66
C PHE A 120 2.54 -6.95 -9.52
N TYR A 121 1.92 -6.74 -8.37
CA TYR A 121 0.51 -7.00 -8.11
C TYR A 121 -0.39 -6.27 -9.13
N ASP A 122 -0.19 -4.96 -9.29
CA ASP A 122 -0.95 -4.15 -10.25
C ASP A 122 -0.73 -4.65 -11.68
N SER A 123 0.51 -5.00 -12.02
CA SER A 123 0.84 -5.51 -13.35
C SER A 123 0.23 -6.87 -13.67
N PHE A 124 -0.20 -7.67 -12.65
CA PHE A 124 -0.91 -8.92 -12.85
C PHE A 124 -2.38 -8.74 -13.26
N LEU A 125 -2.96 -7.56 -13.12
CA LEU A 125 -4.37 -7.33 -13.46
C LEU A 125 -4.68 -7.76 -14.90
N VAL A 126 -3.79 -7.46 -15.85
CA VAL A 126 -3.94 -7.88 -17.26
C VAL A 126 -3.80 -9.39 -17.46
N ASP A 127 -3.18 -10.10 -16.52
CA ASP A 127 -2.99 -11.55 -16.58
C ASP A 127 -4.18 -12.32 -15.97
N VAL A 128 -4.91 -11.72 -15.01
CA VAL A 128 -6.00 -12.38 -14.27
C VAL A 128 -7.37 -12.15 -14.87
N THR A 129 -7.56 -11.08 -15.66
CA THR A 129 -8.87 -10.73 -16.24
C THR A 129 -8.73 -10.15 -17.64
N ASN A 130 -9.86 -9.91 -18.32
CA ASN A 130 -9.92 -9.28 -19.63
C ASN A 130 -10.34 -7.80 -19.50
N ASP A 131 -10.17 -7.04 -20.59
CA ASP A 131 -10.43 -5.60 -20.66
C ASP A 131 -11.85 -5.23 -20.22
N GLU A 132 -12.87 -6.03 -20.60
CA GLU A 132 -14.27 -5.76 -20.26
C GLU A 132 -14.55 -5.85 -18.76
N ARG A 133 -13.75 -6.60 -18.03
CA ARG A 133 -13.91 -6.86 -16.58
C ARG A 133 -12.90 -6.12 -15.72
N MET A 134 -11.86 -5.56 -16.31
CA MET A 134 -10.72 -4.99 -15.61
C MET A 134 -11.13 -3.94 -14.57
N ASP A 135 -11.96 -2.97 -14.97
CA ASP A 135 -12.47 -1.94 -14.04
C ASP A 135 -13.24 -2.54 -12.87
N LYS A 136 -14.05 -3.58 -13.15
CA LYS A 136 -14.83 -4.24 -12.09
C LYS A 136 -13.93 -5.00 -11.12
N ILE A 137 -12.95 -5.72 -11.62
CA ILE A 137 -12.03 -6.49 -10.79
C ILE A 137 -11.16 -5.56 -9.96
N SER A 138 -10.59 -4.51 -10.57
CA SER A 138 -9.82 -3.49 -9.87
C SER A 138 -10.64 -2.81 -8.75
N THR A 139 -11.85 -2.32 -9.07
CA THR A 139 -12.74 -1.70 -8.07
C THR A 139 -13.11 -2.68 -6.96
N SER A 140 -13.31 -3.97 -7.28
CA SER A 140 -13.58 -4.99 -6.27
C SER A 140 -12.38 -5.22 -5.36
N GLY A 141 -11.15 -5.21 -5.88
CA GLY A 141 -9.92 -5.28 -5.08
C GLY A 141 -9.92 -4.20 -3.99
N TYR A 142 -10.03 -2.93 -4.40
CA TYR A 142 -10.08 -1.81 -3.45
C TYR A 142 -11.22 -1.92 -2.44
N ALA A 143 -12.45 -2.22 -2.90
CA ALA A 143 -13.59 -2.33 -2.01
C ALA A 143 -13.39 -3.43 -0.97
N PHE A 144 -13.05 -4.65 -1.41
CA PHE A 144 -12.80 -5.76 -0.49
C PHE A 144 -11.53 -5.52 0.36
N GLY A 145 -10.53 -4.81 -0.15
CA GLY A 145 -9.37 -4.35 0.61
C GLY A 145 -9.79 -3.52 1.83
N TYR A 146 -10.64 -2.52 1.64
CA TYR A 146 -11.13 -1.70 2.74
C TYR A 146 -11.85 -2.51 3.81
N ILE A 147 -12.88 -3.28 3.44
CA ILE A 147 -13.67 -4.00 4.44
C ILE A 147 -12.89 -5.13 5.12
N SER A 148 -11.98 -5.80 4.41
CA SER A 148 -11.18 -6.89 4.98
C SER A 148 -10.12 -6.39 5.94
N SER A 149 -9.58 -5.18 5.75
CA SER A 149 -8.59 -4.58 6.66
C SER A 149 -9.17 -4.25 8.03
N VAL A 150 -10.50 -4.10 8.13
CA VAL A 150 -11.22 -3.92 9.41
C VAL A 150 -10.97 -5.08 10.37
N ILE A 151 -10.85 -6.31 9.86
CA ILE A 151 -10.68 -7.51 10.70
C ILE A 151 -9.35 -7.48 11.45
N PRO A 152 -8.17 -7.51 10.79
CA PRO A 152 -6.88 -7.52 11.48
C PRO A 152 -6.65 -6.22 12.27
N PHE A 153 -7.10 -5.08 11.77
CA PHE A 153 -6.96 -3.81 12.46
C PHE A 153 -7.87 -3.73 13.70
N GLY A 154 -9.11 -4.19 13.62
CA GLY A 154 -10.02 -4.26 14.75
C GLY A 154 -9.53 -5.21 15.86
N ILE A 155 -8.95 -6.38 15.48
CA ILE A 155 -8.31 -7.28 16.43
C ILE A 155 -7.10 -6.58 17.10
N SER A 156 -6.27 -5.89 16.33
CA SER A 156 -5.13 -5.13 16.85
C SER A 156 -5.57 -4.04 17.83
N LEU A 157 -6.62 -3.28 17.47
CA LEU A 157 -7.17 -2.24 18.31
C LEU A 157 -7.73 -2.81 19.63
N ALA A 158 -8.43 -3.94 19.57
CA ALA A 158 -8.92 -4.62 20.77
C ALA A 158 -7.75 -5.06 21.68
N VAL A 159 -6.70 -5.66 21.11
CA VAL A 159 -5.50 -6.04 21.88
C VAL A 159 -4.86 -4.82 22.54
N ILE A 160 -4.66 -3.74 21.80
CA ILE A 160 -4.08 -2.49 22.31
C ILE A 160 -4.94 -1.94 23.45
N PHE A 161 -6.25 -1.90 23.29
CA PHE A 161 -7.18 -1.41 24.32
C PHE A 161 -7.11 -2.24 25.61
N PHE A 162 -7.16 -3.58 25.49
CA PHE A 162 -7.14 -4.45 26.68
C PHE A 162 -5.78 -4.53 27.37
N MET A 163 -4.68 -4.30 26.64
CA MET A 163 -3.34 -4.27 27.23
C MET A 163 -2.96 -2.91 27.83
N GLY A 164 -3.62 -1.84 27.39
CA GLY A 164 -3.31 -0.45 27.74
C GLY A 164 -2.67 0.29 26.58
N MET A 165 -3.24 1.44 26.25
CA MET A 165 -2.86 2.26 25.10
C MET A 165 -1.40 2.76 25.14
N ASP A 166 -0.82 2.86 26.33
CA ASP A 166 0.56 3.30 26.54
C ASP A 166 1.60 2.17 26.43
N LEU A 167 1.13 0.93 26.32
CA LEU A 167 2.01 -0.23 26.22
C LEU A 167 2.34 -0.57 24.78
N ALA A 168 3.59 -0.38 24.39
CA ALA A 168 4.10 -0.71 23.06
C ALA A 168 3.82 -2.17 22.65
N LEU A 169 3.73 -3.10 23.61
CA LEU A 169 3.49 -4.52 23.34
C LEU A 169 2.17 -4.76 22.60
N GLY A 170 1.10 -4.01 22.89
CA GLY A 170 -0.16 -4.10 22.15
C GLY A 170 0.01 -3.78 20.66
N TYR A 171 0.75 -2.73 20.33
CA TYR A 171 1.07 -2.33 18.96
C TYR A 171 2.01 -3.35 18.28
N GLN A 172 2.99 -3.89 18.99
CA GLN A 172 3.88 -4.94 18.49
C GLN A 172 3.09 -6.18 18.08
N ILE A 173 2.10 -6.58 18.88
CA ILE A 173 1.17 -7.67 18.51
C ILE A 173 0.37 -7.27 17.26
N GLY A 174 -0.04 -6.03 17.11
CA GLY A 174 -0.68 -5.50 15.90
C GLY A 174 0.18 -5.66 14.65
N PHE A 175 1.50 -5.47 14.76
CA PHE A 175 2.43 -5.74 13.65
C PHE A 175 2.45 -7.22 13.26
N VAL A 176 2.45 -8.12 14.26
CA VAL A 176 2.38 -9.57 14.02
C VAL A 176 1.08 -9.96 13.33
N ILE A 177 -0.07 -9.47 13.83
CA ILE A 177 -1.39 -9.73 13.24
C ILE A 177 -1.42 -9.29 11.78
N THR A 178 -0.92 -8.09 11.49
CA THR A 178 -0.87 -7.53 10.14
C THR A 178 0.03 -8.35 9.21
N ALA A 179 1.22 -8.73 9.67
CA ALA A 179 2.16 -9.54 8.89
C ALA A 179 1.59 -10.92 8.56
N LEU A 180 0.95 -11.57 9.54
CA LEU A 180 0.31 -12.88 9.34
C LEU A 180 -0.89 -12.78 8.39
N TRP A 181 -1.73 -11.75 8.54
CA TRP A 181 -2.87 -11.51 7.66
C TRP A 181 -2.42 -11.33 6.21
N TRP A 182 -1.44 -10.44 5.98
CA TRP A 182 -0.88 -10.22 4.65
C TRP A 182 -0.24 -11.48 4.09
N GLY A 183 0.55 -12.20 4.89
CA GLY A 183 1.19 -13.46 4.48
C GLY A 183 0.19 -14.54 4.07
N LEU A 184 -0.85 -14.77 4.88
CA LEU A 184 -1.89 -15.76 4.60
C LEU A 184 -2.65 -15.44 3.30
N LEU A 185 -3.01 -14.18 3.08
CA LEU A 185 -3.75 -13.76 1.90
C LEU A 185 -2.87 -13.61 0.64
N THR A 186 -1.54 -13.64 0.78
CA THR A 186 -0.60 -13.75 -0.34
C THR A 186 -0.58 -15.16 -0.95
N ILE A 187 -0.86 -16.20 -0.15
CA ILE A 187 -0.76 -17.61 -0.60
C ILE A 187 -1.64 -17.91 -1.83
N PRO A 188 -2.93 -17.52 -1.89
CA PRO A 188 -3.74 -17.76 -3.08
C PRO A 188 -3.18 -17.09 -4.33
N MET A 189 -2.71 -15.85 -4.21
CA MET A 189 -2.09 -15.12 -5.32
C MET A 189 -0.88 -15.87 -5.89
N VAL A 190 0.00 -16.36 -5.02
CA VAL A 190 1.16 -17.15 -5.44
C VAL A 190 0.77 -18.50 -6.06
N LYS A 191 -0.29 -19.14 -5.58
CA LYS A 191 -0.71 -20.45 -6.11
C LYS A 191 -1.44 -20.36 -7.43
N ASP A 192 -2.36 -19.42 -7.57
CA ASP A 192 -3.37 -19.44 -8.61
C ASP A 192 -3.09 -18.48 -9.76
N VAL A 193 -2.34 -17.40 -9.51
CA VAL A 193 -2.07 -16.38 -10.55
C VAL A 193 -0.77 -16.68 -11.29
N HIS A 194 -0.83 -16.60 -12.62
CA HIS A 194 0.28 -16.88 -13.52
C HIS A 194 0.47 -15.75 -14.51
N GLN A 195 1.72 -15.46 -14.85
CA GLN A 195 2.07 -14.49 -15.87
C GLN A 195 1.68 -15.05 -17.25
N ARG A 196 0.75 -14.39 -17.94
CA ARG A 196 0.30 -14.74 -19.29
C ARG A 196 0.94 -13.86 -20.36
N HIS A 197 1.15 -12.58 -20.02
CA HIS A 197 1.75 -11.60 -20.90
C HIS A 197 3.20 -11.39 -20.52
N TYR A 198 4.14 -11.68 -21.42
CA TYR A 198 5.57 -11.56 -21.16
C TYR A 198 6.34 -11.28 -22.46
N VAL A 199 7.56 -10.79 -22.27
CA VAL A 199 8.57 -10.64 -23.33
C VAL A 199 9.60 -11.74 -23.17
N GLU A 200 10.01 -12.35 -24.29
CA GLU A 200 11.06 -13.36 -24.25
C GLU A 200 12.39 -12.79 -23.74
N PRO A 201 13.16 -13.57 -22.96
CA PRO A 201 14.43 -13.12 -22.46
C PRO A 201 15.41 -12.78 -23.58
N VAL A 202 16.07 -11.64 -23.46
CA VAL A 202 17.11 -11.20 -24.41
C VAL A 202 18.51 -11.34 -23.78
N PRO A 203 19.58 -11.49 -24.59
CA PRO A 203 20.94 -11.42 -24.10
C PRO A 203 21.17 -10.08 -23.40
N ASN A 204 21.84 -10.09 -22.22
CA ASN A 204 22.07 -8.89 -21.40
C ASN A 204 20.79 -8.16 -20.97
N PRO A 205 19.91 -8.79 -20.21
CA PRO A 205 18.61 -8.22 -19.85
C PRO A 205 18.71 -6.88 -19.11
N ILE A 206 19.75 -6.66 -18.31
CA ILE A 206 19.99 -5.39 -17.60
C ILE A 206 20.20 -4.25 -18.58
N SER A 207 21.18 -4.38 -19.49
CA SER A 207 21.47 -3.34 -20.48
C SER A 207 20.27 -3.09 -21.42
N SER A 208 19.58 -4.14 -21.81
CA SER A 208 18.37 -4.05 -22.66
C SER A 208 17.22 -3.34 -21.93
N SER A 209 17.03 -3.58 -20.63
CA SER A 209 16.03 -2.90 -19.82
C SER A 209 16.33 -1.40 -19.72
N PHE A 210 17.58 -1.00 -19.47
CA PHE A 210 17.95 0.42 -19.45
C PHE A 210 17.77 1.09 -20.83
N LYS A 211 18.12 0.41 -21.92
CA LYS A 211 17.87 0.93 -23.28
C LYS A 211 16.39 1.09 -23.58
N ARG A 212 15.56 0.10 -23.24
CA ARG A 212 14.12 0.18 -23.38
C ARG A 212 13.53 1.32 -22.57
N LEU A 213 13.97 1.48 -21.32
CA LEU A 213 13.53 2.59 -20.46
C LEU A 213 13.91 3.94 -21.09
N ALA A 214 15.12 4.09 -21.57
CA ALA A 214 15.57 5.32 -22.24
C ALA A 214 14.77 5.61 -23.53
N SER A 215 14.50 4.59 -24.37
CA SER A 215 13.63 4.76 -25.56
C SER A 215 12.21 5.15 -25.19
N THR A 216 11.64 4.53 -24.15
CA THR A 216 10.29 4.86 -23.66
C THR A 216 10.23 6.31 -23.16
N PHE A 217 11.23 6.78 -22.40
CA PHE A 217 11.30 8.18 -22.00
C PHE A 217 11.47 9.15 -23.18
N SER A 218 12.18 8.74 -24.21
CA SER A 218 12.30 9.54 -25.44
C SER A 218 11.01 9.59 -26.23
N GLU A 219 10.32 8.47 -26.38
CA GLU A 219 9.06 8.35 -27.09
C GLU A 219 7.89 9.05 -26.40
N ILE A 220 7.80 8.96 -25.06
CA ILE A 220 6.76 9.60 -24.26
C ILE A 220 6.71 11.11 -24.49
N LYS A 221 7.86 11.75 -24.71
CA LYS A 221 7.94 13.19 -25.01
C LYS A 221 7.13 13.59 -26.25
N SER A 222 6.93 12.66 -27.17
CA SER A 222 6.12 12.88 -28.38
C SER A 222 4.61 12.88 -28.09
N TYR A 223 4.19 12.31 -26.98
CA TYR A 223 2.79 12.19 -26.57
C TYR A 223 2.43 13.20 -25.48
N LYS A 224 2.27 14.48 -25.85
CA LYS A 224 2.00 15.58 -24.90
C LYS A 224 0.85 15.29 -23.93
N ILE A 225 -0.24 14.68 -24.40
CA ILE A 225 -1.39 14.35 -23.54
C ILE A 225 -1.00 13.34 -22.46
N VAL A 226 -0.19 12.34 -22.79
CA VAL A 226 0.30 11.34 -21.83
C VAL A 226 1.21 11.99 -20.80
N VAL A 227 2.12 12.87 -21.23
CA VAL A 227 3.02 13.61 -20.31
C VAL A 227 2.21 14.46 -19.32
N ILE A 228 1.23 15.23 -19.81
CA ILE A 228 0.37 16.06 -18.96
C ILE A 228 -0.41 15.18 -17.97
N PHE A 229 -0.96 14.05 -18.44
CA PHE A 229 -1.66 13.11 -17.58
C PHE A 229 -0.74 12.54 -16.48
N LEU A 230 0.48 12.11 -16.82
CA LEU A 230 1.44 11.58 -15.84
C LEU A 230 1.84 12.60 -14.79
N ILE A 231 2.06 13.86 -15.21
CA ILE A 231 2.38 14.96 -14.28
C ILE A 231 1.18 15.23 -13.35
N ALA A 232 -0.02 15.31 -13.89
CA ALA A 232 -1.23 15.54 -13.10
C ALA A 232 -1.48 14.36 -12.12
N TYR A 233 -1.29 13.13 -12.58
CA TYR A 233 -1.40 11.93 -11.74
C TYR A 233 -0.36 11.91 -10.62
N PHE A 234 0.88 12.29 -10.92
CA PHE A 234 1.95 12.39 -9.92
C PHE A 234 1.55 13.31 -8.76
N PHE A 235 1.14 14.55 -9.06
CA PHE A 235 0.72 15.49 -8.02
C PHE A 235 -0.53 15.02 -7.25
N TYR A 236 -1.49 14.40 -7.95
CA TYR A 236 -2.69 13.87 -7.32
C TYR A 236 -2.37 12.75 -6.34
N ILE A 237 -1.60 11.74 -6.77
CA ILE A 237 -1.31 10.58 -5.93
C ILE A 237 -0.36 10.91 -4.77
N ASP A 238 0.56 11.87 -4.98
CA ASP A 238 1.45 12.38 -3.94
C ASP A 238 0.66 13.08 -2.83
N GLY A 239 -0.28 13.95 -3.18
CA GLY A 239 -1.16 14.61 -2.22
C GLY A 239 -2.01 13.60 -1.43
N VAL A 240 -2.67 12.66 -2.09
CA VAL A 240 -3.47 11.61 -1.43
C VAL A 240 -2.61 10.75 -0.51
N SER A 241 -1.43 10.32 -0.99
CA SER A 241 -0.53 9.48 -0.20
C SER A 241 0.02 10.20 1.03
N THR A 242 0.29 11.50 0.91
CA THR A 242 0.75 12.34 2.03
C THR A 242 -0.33 12.45 3.11
N ILE A 243 -1.58 12.73 2.73
CA ILE A 243 -2.70 12.78 3.68
C ILE A 243 -2.83 11.44 4.42
N ILE A 244 -2.82 10.32 3.71
CA ILE A 244 -2.95 8.98 4.32
C ILE A 244 -1.82 8.70 5.32
N LYS A 245 -0.58 9.06 4.98
CA LYS A 245 0.59 8.79 5.84
C LYS A 245 0.66 9.73 7.05
N MET A 246 0.23 10.98 6.88
CA MET A 246 0.41 12.02 7.89
C MET A 246 -0.81 12.25 8.78
N VAL A 247 -1.96 11.63 8.49
CA VAL A 247 -3.21 11.87 9.24
C VAL A 247 -3.06 11.57 10.74
N VAL A 248 -2.41 10.48 11.11
CA VAL A 248 -2.21 10.12 12.52
C VAL A 248 -1.14 10.99 13.18
N PRO A 249 0.10 11.13 12.67
CA PRO A 249 1.08 12.06 13.23
C PRO A 249 0.54 13.49 13.40
N TYR A 250 -0.18 14.00 12.40
CA TYR A 250 -0.78 15.33 12.44
C TYR A 250 -1.87 15.43 13.52
N ALA A 251 -2.78 14.46 13.57
CA ALA A 251 -3.85 14.45 14.57
C ALA A 251 -3.29 14.36 16.01
N THR A 252 -2.29 13.51 16.26
CA THR A 252 -1.66 13.39 17.57
C THR A 252 -0.90 14.65 17.96
N SER A 253 -0.32 15.39 17.02
CA SER A 253 0.36 16.66 17.29
C SER A 253 -0.60 17.77 17.73
N ILE A 254 -1.85 17.75 17.28
CA ILE A 254 -2.88 18.75 17.61
C ILE A 254 -3.68 18.36 18.85
N LEU A 255 -4.12 17.10 18.92
CA LEU A 255 -5.01 16.63 19.98
C LEU A 255 -4.26 16.20 21.25
N GLY A 256 -2.97 15.99 21.15
CA GLY A 256 -2.17 15.38 22.20
C GLY A 256 -2.13 13.86 22.07
N SER A 257 -1.31 13.25 22.90
CA SER A 257 -1.08 11.78 22.91
C SER A 257 -1.82 11.08 24.05
N GLU A 258 -2.89 11.67 24.60
CA GLU A 258 -3.67 11.01 25.65
C GLU A 258 -4.27 9.71 25.14
N ALA A 259 -4.31 8.71 26.00
CA ALA A 259 -4.73 7.35 25.63
C ALA A 259 -6.16 7.30 25.03
N LEU A 260 -7.07 8.13 25.56
CA LEU A 260 -8.46 8.20 25.07
C LEU A 260 -8.52 8.81 23.65
N ASP A 261 -7.76 9.88 23.41
CA ASP A 261 -7.71 10.56 22.12
C ASP A 261 -7.10 9.64 21.04
N THR A 262 -6.02 8.92 21.40
CA THR A 262 -5.40 7.93 20.52
C THR A 262 -6.37 6.79 20.18
N PHE A 263 -7.12 6.28 21.17
CA PHE A 263 -8.11 5.24 20.90
C PHE A 263 -9.22 5.73 19.95
N MET A 264 -9.75 6.92 20.18
CA MET A 264 -10.78 7.52 19.34
C MET A 264 -10.28 7.71 17.91
N LEU A 265 -9.03 8.17 17.74
CA LEU A 265 -8.41 8.32 16.42
C LEU A 265 -8.32 6.98 15.68
N LEU A 266 -7.85 5.93 16.33
CA LEU A 266 -7.77 4.59 15.75
C LEU A 266 -9.15 4.01 15.43
N ALA A 267 -10.14 4.24 16.30
CA ALA A 267 -11.53 3.83 16.07
C ALA A 267 -12.16 4.56 14.87
N ILE A 268 -11.89 5.85 14.69
CA ILE A 268 -12.31 6.62 13.53
C ILE A 268 -11.71 6.04 12.25
N LEU A 269 -10.42 5.70 12.23
CA LEU A 269 -9.78 5.07 11.07
C LEU A 269 -10.47 3.74 10.70
N LEU A 270 -10.87 2.93 11.69
CA LEU A 270 -11.64 1.70 11.46
C LEU A 270 -13.01 1.98 10.84
N VAL A 271 -13.74 2.98 11.36
CA VAL A 271 -15.04 3.39 10.81
C VAL A 271 -14.91 3.90 9.38
N ILE A 272 -13.85 4.66 9.08
CA ILE A 272 -13.55 5.14 7.71
C ILE A 272 -13.44 3.95 6.74
N GLN A 273 -12.79 2.86 7.10
CA GLN A 273 -12.68 1.68 6.23
C GLN A 273 -14.04 1.03 5.93
N ILE A 274 -14.93 0.96 6.94
CA ILE A 274 -16.29 0.43 6.77
C ILE A 274 -17.07 1.32 5.81
N ILE A 275 -16.96 2.65 5.94
CA ILE A 275 -17.63 3.61 5.08
C ILE A 275 -17.02 3.60 3.66
N ALA A 276 -15.71 3.47 3.53
CA ALA A 276 -15.01 3.46 2.24
C ALA A 276 -15.45 2.29 1.35
N PHE A 277 -15.81 1.13 1.93
CA PHE A 277 -16.25 -0.04 1.18
C PHE A 277 -17.46 0.24 0.25
N PRO A 278 -18.64 0.68 0.73
CA PRO A 278 -19.77 0.97 -0.15
C PRO A 278 -19.48 2.15 -1.10
N PHE A 279 -18.69 3.14 -0.66
CA PHE A 279 -18.31 4.26 -1.53
C PHE A 279 -17.42 3.82 -2.68
N ALA A 280 -16.46 2.91 -2.48
CA ALA A 280 -15.64 2.35 -3.55
C ALA A 280 -16.49 1.66 -4.63
N LEU A 281 -17.47 0.85 -4.22
CA LEU A 281 -18.41 0.19 -5.15
C LEU A 281 -19.31 1.21 -5.88
N LEU A 282 -19.77 2.23 -5.15
CA LEU A 282 -20.58 3.31 -5.72
C LEU A 282 -19.79 4.10 -6.77
N TYR A 283 -18.55 4.48 -6.47
CA TYR A 283 -17.66 5.18 -7.39
C TYR A 283 -17.43 4.41 -8.67
N GLY A 284 -17.15 3.10 -8.59
CA GLY A 284 -17.03 2.24 -9.77
C GLY A 284 -18.29 2.21 -10.64
N THR A 285 -19.48 2.26 -10.01
CA THR A 285 -20.75 2.31 -10.72
C THR A 285 -21.02 3.69 -11.35
N LEU A 286 -20.72 4.76 -10.63
CA LEU A 286 -20.88 6.14 -11.09
C LEU A 286 -19.90 6.49 -12.21
N ALA A 287 -18.66 5.96 -12.17
CA ALA A 287 -17.67 6.16 -13.24
C ALA A 287 -18.16 5.63 -14.59
N LYS A 288 -18.91 4.52 -14.59
CA LYS A 288 -19.56 4.00 -15.81
C LYS A 288 -20.69 4.90 -16.32
N LYS A 289 -21.39 5.60 -15.44
CA LYS A 289 -22.53 6.46 -15.79
C LYS A 289 -22.11 7.86 -16.23
N TYR A 290 -21.14 8.47 -15.52
CA TYR A 290 -20.77 9.88 -15.69
C TYR A 290 -19.40 10.09 -16.34
N SER A 291 -18.61 9.10 -16.55
CA SER A 291 -17.22 9.03 -17.00
C SER A 291 -16.19 9.05 -15.87
N THR A 292 -15.09 8.33 -16.08
CA THR A 292 -13.97 8.26 -15.14
C THR A 292 -13.34 9.63 -14.87
N ARG A 293 -13.23 10.48 -15.92
CA ARG A 293 -12.67 11.83 -15.77
C ARG A 293 -13.47 12.70 -14.82
N PHE A 294 -14.79 12.68 -14.94
CA PHE A 294 -15.68 13.44 -14.05
C PHE A 294 -15.54 12.98 -12.60
N MET A 295 -15.51 11.66 -12.38
CA MET A 295 -15.38 11.10 -11.03
C MET A 295 -14.02 11.42 -10.39
N ILE A 296 -12.94 11.47 -11.15
CA ILE A 296 -11.62 11.91 -10.64
C ILE A 296 -11.69 13.37 -10.19
N ILE A 297 -12.30 14.26 -10.98
CA ILE A 297 -12.47 15.68 -10.62
C ILE A 297 -13.29 15.82 -9.33
N VAL A 298 -14.39 15.05 -9.19
CA VAL A 298 -15.20 15.04 -7.96
C VAL A 298 -14.33 14.61 -6.76
N GLY A 299 -13.51 13.57 -6.92
CA GLY A 299 -12.58 13.13 -5.87
C GLY A 299 -11.58 14.22 -5.48
N ILE A 300 -10.93 14.87 -6.45
CA ILE A 300 -9.99 15.97 -6.19
C ILE A 300 -10.66 17.13 -5.44
N VAL A 301 -11.84 17.56 -5.90
CA VAL A 301 -12.59 18.63 -5.25
C VAL A 301 -12.95 18.24 -3.81
N THR A 302 -13.36 16.99 -3.58
CA THR A 302 -13.67 16.51 -2.22
C THR A 302 -12.44 16.57 -1.31
N TYR A 303 -11.24 16.16 -1.80
CA TYR A 303 -10.00 16.27 -1.05
C TYR A 303 -9.62 17.74 -0.74
N ILE A 304 -9.75 18.64 -1.73
CA ILE A 304 -9.47 20.07 -1.52
C ILE A 304 -10.42 20.69 -0.48
N MET A 305 -11.68 20.23 -0.44
CA MET A 305 -12.65 20.72 0.56
C MET A 305 -12.42 20.15 1.95
N ALA A 306 -11.77 18.99 2.05
CA ALA A 306 -11.46 18.33 3.32
C ALA A 306 -10.17 18.85 3.98
N CYS A 307 -9.26 19.46 3.22
CA CYS A 307 -8.02 20.10 3.71
C CYS A 307 -8.23 21.57 4.03
#